data_44137688932f988eb16f78db47c29c84
#
_entry.id   44137688932f988eb16f78db47c29c84
#
_cell.length_a   1.000
_cell.length_b   1.000
_cell.length_c   1.000
_cell.angle_alpha   90.00
_cell.angle_beta   90.00
_cell.angle_gamma   90.00
#
_symmetry.space_group_name_H-M   'P 1'
#
loop_
_entity.id
_entity.type
_entity.pdbx_description
1 polymer ?
#
loop_
_entity_poly.entity_id
_entity_poly.type
_entity_poly.pdbx_seq_one_letter_code
_entity_poly.pdbx_strand_id
1 'polypeptide(L)'
;MARMKFLCDAERCIECNGCVVACKNEHEVPWGVNRRRVVVLNDGVPGEKSISVACMHCTDAPCAAVCPVDCFYTTAEGIVLHDKDLCIGCGYCFYACPFGAPQYPQQAAFGVRGKMDKCTFCAGGPGDDNSEAEYLKYGRNRIAEGKLPICAEFCSTKALLAGDGDILADIYRKRVLKRGGRPKTWGWETAYGSTA
;
A
#
# COMPACT_ATOMS: atom_id res chain seq x y z
N MET A 1 -0.21 15.27 -14.15
CA MET A 1 -0.27 15.28 -12.67
C MET A 1 0.44 14.05 -12.18
N ALA A 2 1.34 14.20 -11.23
CA ALA A 2 2.04 13.11 -10.59
C ALA A 2 1.01 12.17 -9.92
N ARG A 3 1.15 10.85 -10.12
CA ARG A 3 0.32 9.85 -9.45
C ARG A 3 1.17 9.14 -8.42
N MET A 4 0.84 9.35 -7.16
CA MET A 4 1.54 8.69 -6.06
C MET A 4 1.29 7.19 -6.05
N LYS A 5 2.35 6.40 -6.11
CA LYS A 5 2.34 4.93 -6.18
C LYS A 5 3.38 4.32 -5.25
N PHE A 6 3.15 3.07 -4.90
CA PHE A 6 4.18 2.19 -4.34
C PHE A 6 4.73 1.27 -5.43
N LEU A 7 6.01 0.95 -5.31
CA LEU A 7 6.67 -0.09 -6.08
C LEU A 7 7.50 -0.94 -5.14
N CYS A 8 7.33 -2.25 -5.19
CA CYS A 8 8.17 -3.19 -4.46
C CYS A 8 9.05 -3.99 -5.42
N ASP A 9 10.36 -3.83 -5.26
CA ASP A 9 11.36 -4.58 -6.00
C ASP A 9 11.63 -5.92 -5.27
N ALA A 10 11.01 -6.99 -5.72
CA ALA A 10 11.08 -8.30 -5.10
C ALA A 10 12.50 -8.88 -5.02
N GLU A 11 13.40 -8.48 -5.94
CA GLU A 11 14.80 -8.91 -5.92
C GLU A 11 15.61 -8.27 -4.78
N ARG A 12 15.07 -7.27 -4.13
CA ARG A 12 15.71 -6.55 -3.02
C ARG A 12 15.00 -6.73 -1.69
N CYS A 13 13.79 -7.29 -1.70
CA CYS A 13 13.04 -7.52 -0.48
C CYS A 13 13.63 -8.73 0.25
N ILE A 14 14.00 -8.53 1.52
CA ILE A 14 14.60 -9.54 2.40
C ILE A 14 13.65 -9.99 3.51
N GLU A 15 12.35 -9.73 3.36
CA GLU A 15 11.30 -10.14 4.32
C GLU A 15 11.47 -9.63 5.77
N CYS A 16 12.26 -8.59 5.99
CA CYS A 16 12.58 -8.11 7.33
C CYS A 16 11.39 -7.51 8.11
N ASN A 17 10.23 -7.34 7.49
CA ASN A 17 9.03 -6.71 8.05
C ASN A 17 9.21 -5.29 8.62
N GLY A 18 10.34 -4.64 8.42
CA GLY A 18 10.62 -3.28 8.87
C GLY A 18 9.58 -2.26 8.38
N CYS A 19 9.10 -2.41 7.14
CA CYS A 19 8.03 -1.56 6.58
C CYS A 19 6.68 -1.75 7.29
N VAL A 20 6.39 -2.94 7.81
CA VAL A 20 5.17 -3.25 8.57
C VAL A 20 5.23 -2.60 9.94
N VAL A 21 6.33 -2.81 10.65
CA VAL A 21 6.56 -2.25 12.00
C VAL A 21 6.57 -0.72 11.96
N ALA A 22 7.30 -0.12 11.01
CA ALA A 22 7.34 1.32 10.84
C ALA A 22 5.93 1.91 10.60
N CYS A 23 5.11 1.27 9.76
CA CYS A 23 3.74 1.71 9.51
C CYS A 23 2.86 1.60 10.77
N LYS A 24 2.99 0.49 11.53
CA LYS A 24 2.22 0.30 12.76
C LYS A 24 2.55 1.32 13.83
N ASN A 25 3.84 1.61 14.03
CA ASN A 25 4.27 2.55 15.06
C ASN A 25 3.94 4.00 14.70
N GLU A 26 4.16 4.41 13.45
CA GLU A 26 3.91 5.79 13.01
C GLU A 26 2.43 6.17 13.07
N HIS A 27 1.55 5.21 12.82
CA HIS A 27 0.11 5.47 12.70
C HIS A 27 -0.71 4.86 13.85
N GLU A 28 -0.06 4.34 14.88
CA GLU A 28 -0.72 3.65 16.00
C GLU A 28 -1.82 2.69 15.52
N VAL A 29 -1.50 1.93 14.45
CA VAL A 29 -2.48 1.08 13.78
C VAL A 29 -3.08 0.07 14.74
N PRO A 30 -4.41 0.03 14.89
CA PRO A 30 -5.07 -0.77 15.91
C PRO A 30 -4.81 -2.26 15.74
N TRP A 31 -5.02 -3.01 16.82
CA TRP A 31 -4.91 -4.45 16.81
C TRP A 31 -5.85 -5.08 15.76
N GLY A 32 -5.38 -6.12 15.09
CA GLY A 32 -6.13 -6.79 14.02
C GLY A 32 -6.00 -6.14 12.63
N VAL A 33 -5.44 -4.93 12.54
CA VAL A 33 -5.24 -4.23 11.27
C VAL A 33 -3.77 -4.24 10.88
N ASN A 34 -3.50 -4.56 9.62
CA ASN A 34 -2.19 -4.44 9.00
C ASN A 34 -2.32 -3.62 7.70
N ARG A 35 -2.09 -2.30 7.77
CA ARG A 35 -2.12 -1.43 6.59
C ARG A 35 -1.09 -1.85 5.54
N ARG A 36 -0.01 -2.50 5.96
CA ARG A 36 1.04 -3.07 5.11
C ARG A 36 1.39 -4.49 5.57
N ARG A 37 1.70 -5.36 4.62
CA ARG A 37 2.06 -6.77 4.84
C ARG A 37 3.22 -7.15 3.95
N VAL A 38 4.06 -8.06 4.39
CA VAL A 38 4.99 -8.77 3.52
C VAL A 38 4.39 -10.13 3.19
N VAL A 39 4.35 -10.46 1.91
CA VAL A 39 3.82 -11.70 1.37
C VAL A 39 4.96 -12.44 0.70
N VAL A 40 5.11 -13.72 1.02
CA VAL A 40 6.09 -14.61 0.40
C VAL A 40 5.42 -15.31 -0.79
N LEU A 41 6.10 -15.30 -1.91
CA LEU A 41 5.73 -16.03 -3.13
C LEU A 41 6.64 -17.23 -3.26
N ASN A 42 6.09 -18.40 -3.57
CA ASN A 42 6.82 -19.65 -3.66
C ASN A 42 7.55 -20.04 -2.36
N ASP A 43 6.86 -19.88 -1.23
CA ASP A 43 7.41 -20.15 0.11
C ASP A 43 8.02 -21.57 0.19
N GLY A 44 9.28 -21.65 0.62
CA GLY A 44 10.02 -22.91 0.79
C GLY A 44 10.43 -23.62 -0.51
N VAL A 45 10.26 -23.01 -1.69
CA VAL A 45 10.69 -23.60 -2.96
C VAL A 45 11.66 -22.70 -3.73
N PRO A 46 12.48 -23.24 -4.65
CA PRO A 46 13.38 -22.45 -5.48
C PRO A 46 12.64 -21.31 -6.22
N GLY A 47 13.18 -20.10 -6.14
CA GLY A 47 12.54 -18.91 -6.71
C GLY A 47 11.65 -18.14 -5.73
N GLU A 48 11.71 -18.46 -4.44
CA GLU A 48 11.07 -17.69 -3.38
C GLU A 48 11.39 -16.20 -3.47
N LYS A 49 10.36 -15.38 -3.36
CA LYS A 49 10.44 -13.92 -3.37
C LYS A 49 9.47 -13.33 -2.38
N SER A 50 9.87 -12.27 -1.73
CA SER A 50 9.01 -11.51 -0.82
C SER A 50 8.62 -10.17 -1.42
N ILE A 51 7.36 -9.79 -1.24
CA ILE A 51 6.84 -8.51 -1.68
C ILE A 51 6.10 -7.80 -0.55
N SER A 52 6.28 -6.50 -0.48
CA SER A 52 5.56 -5.65 0.47
C SER A 52 4.30 -5.09 -0.18
N VAL A 53 3.14 -5.46 0.35
CA VAL A 53 1.81 -5.14 -0.18
C VAL A 53 1.06 -4.21 0.77
N ALA A 54 0.32 -3.26 0.22
CA ALA A 54 -0.61 -2.37 0.91
C ALA A 54 -1.75 -1.97 -0.04
N CYS A 55 -2.54 -0.94 0.29
CA CYS A 55 -3.46 -0.34 -0.65
C CYS A 55 -2.71 0.13 -1.91
N MET A 56 -3.22 -0.23 -3.08
CA MET A 56 -2.61 0.12 -4.37
C MET A 56 -3.02 1.52 -4.85
N HIS A 57 -3.90 2.21 -4.13
CA HIS A 57 -4.44 3.51 -4.51
C HIS A 57 -4.86 3.51 -5.99
N CYS A 58 -5.83 2.62 -6.31
CA CYS A 58 -6.29 2.35 -7.66
C CYS A 58 -6.84 3.61 -8.34
N THR A 59 -6.68 3.69 -9.66
CA THR A 59 -7.28 4.76 -10.46
C THR A 59 -8.81 4.65 -10.45
N ASP A 60 -9.28 3.44 -10.68
CA ASP A 60 -10.67 3.04 -10.61
C ASP A 60 -10.79 2.13 -9.37
N ALA A 61 -11.19 2.71 -8.26
CA ALA A 61 -11.14 2.07 -6.95
C ALA A 61 -12.43 1.28 -6.68
N PRO A 62 -12.44 -0.05 -6.79
CA PRO A 62 -13.66 -0.85 -6.57
C PRO A 62 -14.19 -0.71 -5.14
N CYS A 63 -13.33 -0.45 -4.16
CA CYS A 63 -13.76 -0.19 -2.79
C CYS A 63 -14.56 1.10 -2.64
N ALA A 64 -14.28 2.12 -3.46
CA ALA A 64 -15.06 3.35 -3.50
C ALA A 64 -16.42 3.12 -4.20
N ALA A 65 -16.40 2.42 -5.33
CA ALA A 65 -17.60 2.15 -6.12
C ALA A 65 -18.71 1.38 -5.37
N VAL A 66 -18.33 0.54 -4.38
CA VAL A 66 -19.29 -0.25 -3.60
C VAL A 66 -19.66 0.38 -2.25
N CYS A 67 -19.16 1.57 -1.96
CA CYS A 67 -19.40 2.21 -0.66
C CYS A 67 -20.80 2.85 -0.63
N PRO A 68 -21.73 2.41 0.24
CA PRO A 68 -23.09 2.95 0.26
C PRO A 68 -23.21 4.33 0.90
N VAL A 69 -22.13 4.82 1.53
CA VAL A 69 -22.08 6.12 2.21
C VAL A 69 -21.01 7.05 1.64
N ASP A 70 -20.45 6.71 0.49
CA ASP A 70 -19.45 7.50 -0.25
C ASP A 70 -18.30 8.01 0.64
N CYS A 71 -17.84 7.20 1.59
CA CYS A 71 -16.78 7.60 2.51
C CYS A 71 -15.38 7.67 1.86
N PHE A 72 -15.22 7.24 0.60
CA PHE A 72 -13.95 7.30 -0.12
C PHE A 72 -13.85 8.54 -1.00
N TYR A 73 -12.67 9.08 -1.08
CA TYR A 73 -12.34 10.18 -2.00
C TYR A 73 -10.91 10.01 -2.53
N THR A 74 -10.61 10.68 -3.63
CA THR A 74 -9.28 10.62 -4.25
C THR A 74 -8.67 12.00 -4.28
N THR A 75 -7.43 12.13 -3.81
CA THR A 75 -6.69 13.41 -3.86
C THR A 75 -6.23 13.72 -5.27
N ALA A 76 -5.76 14.95 -5.49
CA ALA A 76 -5.20 15.40 -6.77
C ALA A 76 -4.00 14.54 -7.21
N GLU A 77 -3.24 14.00 -6.26
CA GLU A 77 -2.09 13.13 -6.48
C GLU A 77 -2.51 11.66 -6.72
N GLY A 78 -3.79 11.36 -6.80
CA GLY A 78 -4.32 10.03 -7.06
C GLY A 78 -4.23 9.08 -5.86
N ILE A 79 -4.19 9.60 -4.63
CA ILE A 79 -4.24 8.82 -3.40
C ILE A 79 -5.70 8.60 -3.04
N VAL A 80 -6.13 7.35 -2.94
CA VAL A 80 -7.49 7.01 -2.47
C VAL A 80 -7.49 7.05 -0.94
N LEU A 81 -8.23 7.98 -0.38
CA LEU A 81 -8.42 8.17 1.07
C LEU A 81 -9.84 7.77 1.48
N HIS A 82 -10.14 7.90 2.76
CA HIS A 82 -11.47 7.60 3.30
C HIS A 82 -11.74 8.46 4.53
N ASP A 83 -13.00 8.82 4.69
CA ASP A 83 -13.50 9.48 5.88
C ASP A 83 -14.06 8.44 6.85
N LYS A 84 -13.42 8.31 8.02
CA LYS A 84 -13.85 7.37 9.06
C LYS A 84 -15.15 7.81 9.73
N ASP A 85 -15.49 9.09 9.73
CA ASP A 85 -16.71 9.57 10.36
C ASP A 85 -17.95 9.19 9.55
N LEU A 86 -17.85 9.15 8.23
CA LEU A 86 -18.90 8.64 7.34
C LEU A 86 -19.01 7.12 7.32
N CYS A 87 -17.93 6.39 7.64
CA CYS A 87 -17.89 4.93 7.55
C CYS A 87 -18.87 4.27 8.54
N ILE A 88 -19.74 3.40 8.03
CA ILE A 88 -20.71 2.61 8.82
C ILE A 88 -20.24 1.19 9.13
N GLY A 89 -19.04 0.79 8.71
CA GLY A 89 -18.48 -0.54 8.99
C GLY A 89 -19.14 -1.70 8.24
N CYS A 90 -19.83 -1.46 7.11
CA CYS A 90 -20.61 -2.49 6.39
C CYS A 90 -19.77 -3.63 5.78
N GLY A 91 -18.50 -3.38 5.45
CA GLY A 91 -17.58 -4.41 4.95
C GLY A 91 -17.55 -4.60 3.43
N TYR A 92 -18.39 -3.94 2.64
CA TYR A 92 -18.42 -4.13 1.18
C TYR A 92 -17.09 -3.83 0.51
N CYS A 93 -16.38 -2.81 0.96
CA CYS A 93 -15.06 -2.46 0.44
C CYS A 93 -14.01 -3.56 0.69
N PHE A 94 -14.13 -4.35 1.75
CA PHE A 94 -13.26 -5.50 2.02
C PHE A 94 -13.44 -6.59 0.96
N TYR A 95 -14.70 -6.93 0.63
CA TYR A 95 -14.99 -7.96 -0.38
C TYR A 95 -14.68 -7.49 -1.81
N ALA A 96 -14.83 -6.19 -2.09
CA ALA A 96 -14.54 -5.63 -3.40
C ALA A 96 -13.05 -5.47 -3.70
N CYS A 97 -12.18 -5.44 -2.68
CA CYS A 97 -10.75 -5.19 -2.87
C CYS A 97 -9.99 -6.50 -3.15
N PRO A 98 -9.40 -6.69 -4.36
CA PRO A 98 -8.67 -7.90 -4.68
C PRO A 98 -7.36 -8.05 -3.87
N PHE A 99 -6.90 -6.97 -3.23
CA PHE A 99 -5.68 -6.95 -2.42
C PHE A 99 -5.94 -7.06 -0.92
N GLY A 100 -7.19 -7.13 -0.47
CA GLY A 100 -7.56 -7.16 0.95
C GLY A 100 -7.05 -5.94 1.73
N ALA A 101 -6.99 -4.76 1.09
CA ALA A 101 -6.45 -3.56 1.74
C ALA A 101 -7.36 -2.96 2.81
N PRO A 102 -8.68 -2.82 2.61
CA PRO A 102 -9.60 -2.41 3.66
C PRO A 102 -9.67 -3.47 4.76
N GLN A 103 -9.49 -3.07 6.01
CA GLN A 103 -9.51 -3.96 7.17
C GLN A 103 -10.33 -3.32 8.30
N TYR A 104 -10.67 -4.12 9.31
CA TYR A 104 -11.48 -3.68 10.42
C TYR A 104 -10.79 -4.04 11.75
N PRO A 105 -10.67 -3.09 12.69
CA PRO A 105 -10.13 -3.36 14.02
C PRO A 105 -10.97 -4.39 14.76
N GLN A 106 -10.33 -5.26 15.49
CA GLN A 106 -11.00 -6.19 16.40
C GLN A 106 -11.23 -5.49 17.75
N GLN A 107 -12.22 -4.61 17.81
CA GLN A 107 -12.47 -3.79 19.02
C GLN A 107 -13.58 -4.29 19.93
N ALA A 108 -14.30 -5.36 19.57
CA ALA A 108 -15.39 -5.85 20.39
C ALA A 108 -15.53 -7.36 20.41
N ALA A 109 -15.88 -7.91 21.57
CA ALA A 109 -16.06 -9.34 21.79
C ALA A 109 -17.21 -9.98 20.97
N PHE A 110 -18.11 -9.19 20.39
CA PHE A 110 -19.32 -9.65 19.71
C PHE A 110 -19.44 -9.20 18.24
N GLY A 111 -18.32 -9.06 17.54
CA GLY A 111 -18.34 -8.92 16.09
C GLY A 111 -18.84 -7.56 15.57
N VAL A 112 -18.90 -6.54 16.40
CA VAL A 112 -19.11 -5.17 15.91
C VAL A 112 -17.86 -4.80 15.13
N ARG A 113 -17.98 -4.78 13.80
CA ARG A 113 -16.93 -4.27 12.91
C ARG A 113 -16.76 -2.79 13.23
N GLY A 114 -15.58 -2.42 13.68
CA GLY A 114 -15.22 -1.01 13.80
C GLY A 114 -15.25 -0.33 12.44
N LYS A 115 -14.90 0.94 12.42
CA LYS A 115 -14.74 1.70 11.17
C LYS A 115 -13.57 1.14 10.36
N MET A 116 -13.71 1.14 9.05
CA MET A 116 -12.69 0.62 8.14
C MET A 116 -11.36 1.37 8.29
N ASP A 117 -10.27 0.63 8.22
CA ASP A 117 -8.91 1.16 8.15
C ASP A 117 -8.17 0.59 6.94
N LYS A 118 -7.33 1.39 6.33
CA LYS A 118 -6.43 1.00 5.23
C LYS A 118 -5.25 1.97 5.13
N CYS A 119 -4.26 1.64 4.32
CA CYS A 119 -3.16 2.55 4.01
C CYS A 119 -3.68 3.89 3.45
N THR A 120 -3.20 5.00 4.03
CA THR A 120 -3.49 6.38 3.60
C THR A 120 -2.36 7.00 2.78
N PHE A 121 -1.35 6.22 2.38
CA PHE A 121 -0.11 6.73 1.79
C PHE A 121 0.65 7.71 2.70
N CYS A 122 0.38 7.70 3.98
CA CYS A 122 0.81 8.70 4.97
C CYS A 122 0.37 10.14 4.61
N ALA A 123 -0.79 10.29 3.96
CA ALA A 123 -1.37 11.57 3.57
C ALA A 123 -2.46 12.08 4.54
N GLY A 124 -2.57 11.48 5.73
CA GLY A 124 -3.58 11.87 6.71
C GLY A 124 -5.00 11.48 6.33
N GLY A 125 -5.96 12.27 6.74
CA GLY A 125 -7.40 12.12 6.50
C GLY A 125 -8.00 13.32 5.75
N PRO A 126 -9.33 13.52 5.86
CA PRO A 126 -10.03 14.59 5.14
C PRO A 126 -9.74 16.01 5.68
N GLY A 127 -9.30 16.12 6.91
CA GLY A 127 -8.91 17.41 7.50
C GLY A 127 -7.46 17.77 7.15
N ASP A 128 -7.23 19.01 6.74
CA ASP A 128 -5.88 19.51 6.41
C ASP A 128 -5.10 20.05 7.63
N ASP A 129 -5.69 19.93 8.82
CA ASP A 129 -5.25 20.69 9.99
C ASP A 129 -4.22 20.00 10.87
N ASN A 130 -3.86 18.74 10.57
CA ASN A 130 -2.99 17.91 11.42
C ASN A 130 -3.37 17.95 12.92
N SER A 131 -4.66 18.15 13.21
CA SER A 131 -5.15 18.15 14.58
C SER A 131 -4.91 16.82 15.28
N GLU A 132 -4.88 16.81 16.60
CA GLU A 132 -4.74 15.58 17.38
C GLU A 132 -5.86 14.57 17.05
N ALA A 133 -7.08 15.06 16.80
CA ALA A 133 -8.21 14.24 16.40
C ALA A 133 -8.00 13.55 15.02
N GLU A 134 -7.46 14.26 14.05
CA GLU A 134 -7.09 13.71 12.73
C GLU A 134 -5.93 12.73 12.87
N TYR A 135 -4.92 13.09 13.66
CA TYR A 135 -3.78 12.22 13.92
C TYR A 135 -4.21 10.87 14.51
N LEU A 136 -5.07 10.86 15.52
CA LEU A 136 -5.58 9.64 16.16
C LEU A 136 -6.38 8.75 15.19
N LYS A 137 -7.07 9.35 14.22
CA LYS A 137 -7.86 8.60 13.21
C LYS A 137 -7.03 8.05 12.06
N TYR A 138 -6.14 8.83 11.51
CA TYR A 138 -5.47 8.54 10.22
C TYR A 138 -3.95 8.45 10.32
N GLY A 139 -3.35 9.00 11.35
CA GLY A 139 -1.93 9.22 11.51
C GLY A 139 -1.46 10.51 10.83
N ARG A 140 -0.18 10.80 10.97
CA ARG A 140 0.45 12.02 10.49
C ARG A 140 0.39 12.17 8.96
N ASN A 141 0.13 13.39 8.49
CA ASN A 141 0.25 13.74 7.09
C ASN A 141 1.71 14.06 6.73
N ARG A 142 2.47 13.02 6.40
CA ARG A 142 3.89 13.13 6.03
C ARG A 142 4.07 13.70 4.62
N ILE A 143 3.10 13.47 3.74
CA ILE A 143 3.17 13.95 2.36
C ILE A 143 3.09 15.49 2.34
N ALA A 144 2.22 16.09 3.13
CA ALA A 144 2.17 17.56 3.28
C ALA A 144 3.48 18.14 3.83
N GLU A 145 4.25 17.36 4.59
CA GLU A 145 5.57 17.76 5.07
C GLU A 145 6.69 17.52 4.04
N GLY A 146 6.38 17.09 2.83
CA GLY A 146 7.36 16.74 1.80
C GLY A 146 8.16 15.46 2.09
N LYS A 147 7.69 14.61 3.01
CA LYS A 147 8.35 13.37 3.41
C LYS A 147 7.77 12.17 2.66
N LEU A 148 8.57 11.14 2.49
CA LEU A 148 8.09 9.86 1.96
C LEU A 148 7.20 9.14 2.96
N PRO A 149 6.28 8.27 2.49
CA PRO A 149 5.62 7.31 3.36
C PRO A 149 6.64 6.55 4.22
N ILE A 150 6.37 6.46 5.53
CA ILE A 150 7.32 5.93 6.52
C ILE A 150 7.85 4.54 6.15
N CYS A 151 6.99 3.68 5.61
CA CYS A 151 7.37 2.32 5.22
C CYS A 151 8.40 2.28 4.08
N ALA A 152 8.38 3.23 3.16
CA ALA A 152 9.38 3.34 2.09
C ALA A 152 10.67 3.99 2.60
N GLU A 153 10.55 4.99 3.47
CA GLU A 153 11.70 5.65 4.09
C GLU A 153 12.53 4.67 4.92
N PHE A 154 11.88 3.85 5.75
CA PHE A 154 12.53 2.86 6.62
C PHE A 154 12.90 1.54 5.93
N CYS A 155 12.63 1.38 4.65
CA CYS A 155 13.06 0.18 3.93
C CYS A 155 14.58 0.17 3.78
N SER A 156 15.27 -0.68 4.55
CA SER A 156 16.74 -0.76 4.62
C SER A 156 17.37 -1.10 3.26
N THR A 157 16.78 -2.02 2.52
CA THR A 157 17.26 -2.45 1.19
C THR A 157 16.77 -1.55 0.06
N LYS A 158 15.89 -0.57 0.37
CA LYS A 158 15.18 0.23 -0.65
C LYS A 158 14.47 -0.64 -1.70
N ALA A 159 13.98 -1.80 -1.26
CA ALA A 159 13.09 -2.64 -2.05
C ALA A 159 11.74 -1.94 -2.26
N LEU A 160 11.18 -1.37 -1.19
CA LEU A 160 9.95 -0.60 -1.24
C LEU A 160 10.25 0.85 -1.57
N LEU A 161 9.67 1.33 -2.66
CA LEU A 161 9.72 2.71 -3.12
C LEU A 161 8.32 3.32 -3.06
N ALA A 162 8.24 4.62 -2.84
CA ALA A 162 6.99 5.39 -2.89
C ALA A 162 7.25 6.76 -3.49
N GLY A 163 6.30 7.30 -4.23
CA GLY A 163 6.39 8.59 -4.88
C GLY A 163 5.65 8.63 -6.21
N ASP A 164 6.08 9.53 -7.09
CA ASP A 164 5.56 9.65 -8.46
C ASP A 164 5.77 8.35 -9.25
N GLY A 165 4.70 7.84 -9.85
CA GLY A 165 4.70 6.55 -10.56
C GLY A 165 5.68 6.50 -11.73
N ASP A 166 5.83 7.59 -12.48
CA ASP A 166 6.73 7.65 -13.64
C ASP A 166 8.19 7.63 -13.18
N ILE A 167 8.50 8.37 -12.12
CA ILE A 167 9.85 8.36 -11.50
C ILE A 167 10.16 6.96 -10.96
N LEU A 168 9.21 6.32 -10.27
CA LEU A 168 9.41 4.97 -9.76
C LEU A 168 9.63 3.94 -10.87
N ALA A 169 8.88 4.04 -11.96
CA ALA A 169 9.05 3.18 -13.13
C ALA A 169 10.44 3.34 -13.75
N ASP A 170 10.95 4.58 -13.89
CA ASP A 170 12.29 4.83 -14.40
C ASP A 170 13.39 4.28 -13.47
N ILE A 171 13.25 4.47 -12.17
CA ILE A 171 14.18 3.89 -11.17
C ILE A 171 14.20 2.37 -11.30
N TYR A 172 13.04 1.74 -11.40
CA TYR A 172 12.93 0.28 -11.52
C TYR A 172 13.52 -0.23 -12.82
N ARG A 173 13.22 0.42 -13.94
CA ARG A 173 13.81 0.13 -15.25
C ARG A 173 15.34 0.15 -15.19
N LYS A 174 15.93 1.18 -14.60
CA LYS A 174 17.39 1.29 -14.42
C LYS A 174 17.95 0.16 -13.58
N ARG A 175 17.25 -0.24 -12.51
CA ARG A 175 17.66 -1.38 -11.66
C ARG A 175 17.67 -2.68 -12.44
N VAL A 176 16.63 -2.93 -13.22
CA VAL A 176 16.49 -4.13 -14.05
C VAL A 176 17.61 -4.22 -15.09
N LEU A 177 17.86 -3.13 -15.82
CA LEU A 177 18.95 -3.07 -16.81
C LEU A 177 20.31 -3.34 -16.16
N LYS A 178 20.56 -2.77 -14.97
CA LYS A 178 21.83 -2.99 -14.24
C LYS A 178 22.02 -4.45 -13.80
N ARG A 179 20.93 -5.19 -13.54
CA ARG A 179 20.99 -6.62 -13.21
C ARG A 179 21.29 -7.50 -14.42
N GLY A 180 21.30 -6.96 -15.62
CA GLY A 180 21.44 -7.72 -16.86
C GLY A 180 20.23 -8.65 -17.07
N GLY A 181 19.03 -8.14 -16.81
CA GLY A 181 17.78 -8.86 -17.01
C GLY A 181 17.69 -9.42 -18.41
N ARG A 182 17.82 -10.74 -18.51
CA ARG A 182 17.66 -11.46 -19.80
C ARG A 182 16.16 -11.72 -20.01
N PRO A 183 15.69 -11.76 -21.26
CA PRO A 183 14.28 -12.11 -21.57
C PRO A 183 13.80 -13.38 -20.86
N LYS A 184 14.69 -14.36 -20.66
CA LYS A 184 14.40 -15.61 -19.92
C LYS A 184 13.86 -15.43 -18.52
N THR A 185 14.33 -14.40 -17.79
CA THR A 185 13.89 -14.13 -16.41
C THR A 185 12.56 -13.39 -16.34
N TRP A 186 12.03 -12.94 -17.46
CA TRP A 186 10.80 -12.14 -17.54
C TRP A 186 9.60 -12.93 -18.09
N GLY A 187 9.77 -14.20 -18.40
CA GLY A 187 8.72 -15.02 -19.03
C GLY A 187 8.44 -14.67 -20.49
N TRP A 188 9.24 -13.81 -21.11
CA TRP A 188 9.03 -13.39 -22.49
C TRP A 188 9.27 -14.52 -23.50
N GLU A 189 10.15 -15.46 -23.18
CA GLU A 189 10.34 -16.65 -24.02
C GLU A 189 9.07 -17.46 -24.19
N THR A 190 8.25 -17.54 -23.12
CA THR A 190 6.95 -18.23 -23.16
C THR A 190 5.91 -17.45 -23.98
N ALA A 191 5.99 -16.11 -23.97
CA ALA A 191 5.05 -15.25 -24.65
C ALA A 191 5.37 -15.03 -26.14
N TYR A 192 6.66 -15.00 -26.51
CA TYR A 192 7.11 -14.63 -27.86
C TYR A 192 7.87 -15.72 -28.60
N GLY A 193 7.99 -16.92 -28.03
CA GLY A 193 8.75 -18.04 -28.59
C GLY A 193 10.25 -17.84 -28.48
N SER A 194 10.99 -18.92 -28.32
CA SER A 194 12.45 -18.93 -28.38
C SER A 194 12.88 -18.70 -29.82
N THR A 195 13.12 -17.47 -30.21
CA THR A 195 14.01 -17.23 -31.37
C THR A 195 15.43 -17.48 -30.90
N ALA A 196 15.92 -18.68 -31.15
CA ALA A 196 17.30 -19.08 -30.92
C ALA A 196 18.24 -18.18 -31.73
#